data_96bb9505bd4e35aa7a7ae124bc77a143
#
_entry.id   96bb9505bd4e35aa7a7ae124bc77a143
#
_cell.length_a   1.000
_cell.length_b   1.000
_cell.length_c   1.000
_cell.angle_alpha   90.00
_cell.angle_beta   90.00
_cell.angle_gamma   90.00
#
_symmetry.space_group_name_H-M   'P 1'
#
loop_
_entity.id
_entity.type
_entity.pdbx_description
1 polymer ?
#
loop_
_entity_poly.entity_id
_entity_poly.type
_entity_poly.pdbx_seq_one_letter_code
_entity_poly.pdbx_strand_id
1 'polypeptide(L)'
;QPGGTIIIVQTRWSKKDLTGRLVQNMAMDSMSDQWEVIEFPAILPSDKPLWPEFWNVDELLKVKASLSPVKWNAQWQQNPTSEAVAMIKREWWQPWEREDIPKLDYIMQSYDTAYSKKESADYSAITTWGIFEPGREGDQHIIMLDAMKGRWNFPELKEIAVEQNDYWEPDMILIEAKASGQPLADELRKINLPVTTFSPGRRKGGGGVDKTMRMHIVSPIFESGKVWYPEDEGFAEDVIEEVASFPFGDHDDYCDSMTMAVMRFRQGGFIDLKGEEIPENWY
;
A
#
# COMPACT_ATOMS: atom_id res chain seq x y z
N GLN A 1 26.79 -28.18 13.74
CA GLN A 1 27.67 -28.90 14.68
C GLN A 1 27.92 -27.98 15.89
N PRO A 2 27.98 -28.52 17.15
CA PRO A 2 28.37 -27.70 18.28
C PRO A 2 29.72 -27.03 18.06
N GLY A 3 29.85 -25.71 18.26
CA GLY A 3 31.09 -24.95 18.08
C GLY A 3 31.36 -24.43 16.64
N GLY A 4 30.40 -24.55 15.73
CA GLY A 4 30.53 -23.90 14.41
C GLY A 4 30.23 -22.40 14.48
N THR A 5 30.89 -21.61 13.63
CA THR A 5 30.60 -20.18 13.44
C THR A 5 29.79 -20.00 12.17
N ILE A 6 28.73 -19.22 12.25
CA ILE A 6 27.90 -18.80 11.09
C ILE A 6 28.32 -17.39 10.72
N ILE A 7 28.65 -17.16 9.45
CA ILE A 7 28.97 -15.85 8.91
C ILE A 7 27.95 -15.56 7.80
N ILE A 8 27.22 -14.43 7.91
CA ILE A 8 26.28 -13.96 6.91
C ILE A 8 26.81 -12.66 6.34
N VAL A 9 27.01 -12.62 5.02
CA VAL A 9 27.43 -11.43 4.28
C VAL A 9 26.35 -11.08 3.29
N GLN A 10 25.72 -9.93 3.46
CA GLN A 10 24.65 -9.45 2.56
C GLN A 10 24.59 -7.93 2.52
N THR A 11 24.02 -7.40 1.44
CA THR A 11 23.54 -6.02 1.39
C THR A 11 22.17 -5.93 2.02
N ARG A 12 21.91 -4.90 2.82
CA ARG A 12 20.59 -4.66 3.41
C ARG A 12 19.60 -4.20 2.32
N TRP A 13 18.35 -4.65 2.44
CA TRP A 13 17.27 -4.30 1.50
C TRP A 13 16.06 -3.74 2.22
N SER A 14 15.71 -4.31 3.37
CA SER A 14 14.58 -3.87 4.20
C SER A 14 14.83 -4.18 5.67
N LYS A 15 13.99 -3.68 6.56
CA LYS A 15 14.01 -4.07 7.98
C LYS A 15 13.65 -5.54 8.17
N LYS A 16 12.90 -6.13 7.25
CA LYS A 16 12.44 -7.53 7.29
C LYS A 16 13.35 -8.49 6.48
N ASP A 17 14.50 -8.03 5.97
CA ASP A 17 15.48 -8.90 5.33
C ASP A 17 16.09 -9.90 6.33
N LEU A 18 16.89 -10.85 5.86
CA LEU A 18 17.46 -11.88 6.72
C LEU A 18 18.17 -11.28 7.93
N THR A 19 19.06 -10.31 7.75
CA THR A 19 19.74 -9.62 8.85
C THR A 19 18.76 -8.94 9.78
N GLY A 20 17.77 -8.23 9.25
CA GLY A 20 16.74 -7.56 10.06
C GLY A 20 15.99 -8.53 10.96
N ARG A 21 15.55 -9.68 10.43
CA ARG A 21 14.87 -10.73 11.21
C ARG A 21 15.75 -11.33 12.30
N LEU A 22 17.03 -11.59 11.98
CA LEU A 22 17.97 -12.15 12.95
C LEU A 22 18.28 -11.16 14.09
N VAL A 23 18.49 -9.89 13.78
CA VAL A 23 18.72 -8.83 14.76
C VAL A 23 17.47 -8.59 15.61
N GLN A 24 16.28 -8.62 15.01
CA GLN A 24 15.03 -8.51 15.73
C GLN A 24 14.82 -9.69 16.68
N ASN A 25 15.04 -10.92 16.23
CA ASN A 25 14.94 -12.12 17.09
C ASN A 25 15.92 -12.06 18.25
N MET A 26 17.18 -11.66 18.00
CA MET A 26 18.19 -11.45 19.05
C MET A 26 17.73 -10.43 20.09
N ALA A 27 17.07 -9.36 19.67
CA ALA A 27 16.59 -8.31 20.58
C ALA A 27 15.34 -8.73 21.39
N MET A 28 14.49 -9.60 20.81
CA MET A 28 13.24 -10.04 21.45
C MET A 28 13.42 -11.27 22.35
N ASP A 29 14.36 -12.15 22.05
CA ASP A 29 14.56 -13.40 22.75
C ASP A 29 16.04 -13.64 23.08
N SER A 30 16.37 -13.56 24.35
CA SER A 30 17.74 -13.80 24.85
C SER A 30 18.22 -15.25 24.67
N MET A 31 17.32 -16.19 24.38
CA MET A 31 17.65 -17.60 24.08
C MET A 31 17.91 -17.82 22.58
N SER A 32 17.62 -16.83 21.73
CA SER A 32 17.95 -16.90 20.30
C SER A 32 19.45 -16.75 20.07
N ASP A 33 19.90 -17.11 18.85
CA ASP A 33 21.29 -16.92 18.46
C ASP A 33 21.69 -15.44 18.61
N GLN A 34 22.82 -15.21 19.28
CA GLN A 34 23.39 -13.86 19.47
C GLN A 34 24.37 -13.56 18.34
N TRP A 35 24.13 -12.43 17.68
CA TRP A 35 24.90 -12.03 16.49
C TRP A 35 25.76 -10.80 16.76
N GLU A 36 26.98 -10.83 16.28
CA GLU A 36 27.81 -9.64 16.13
C GLU A 36 27.49 -9.02 14.77
N VAL A 37 27.00 -7.76 14.76
CA VAL A 37 26.62 -7.06 13.54
C VAL A 37 27.71 -6.04 13.18
N ILE A 38 28.29 -6.21 11.99
CA ILE A 38 29.28 -5.29 11.44
C ILE A 38 28.66 -4.59 10.23
N GLU A 39 28.57 -3.27 10.27
CA GLU A 39 27.96 -2.45 9.22
C GLU A 39 29.03 -1.66 8.46
N PHE A 40 28.92 -1.60 7.16
CA PHE A 40 29.81 -0.88 6.24
C PHE A 40 29.02 0.17 5.45
N PRO A 41 28.63 1.33 6.04
CA PRO A 41 27.96 2.39 5.30
C PRO A 41 28.91 3.06 4.31
N ALA A 42 28.43 3.36 3.11
CA ALA A 42 29.23 3.98 2.07
C ALA A 42 29.80 5.35 2.45
N ILE A 43 29.01 6.14 3.21
CA ILE A 43 29.43 7.41 3.81
C ILE A 43 29.34 7.25 5.32
N LEU A 44 30.44 7.48 6.00
CA LEU A 44 30.55 7.40 7.46
C LEU A 44 29.86 8.62 8.13
N PRO A 45 29.55 8.54 9.43
CA PRO A 45 29.02 9.70 10.18
C PRO A 45 29.94 10.93 10.18
N SER A 46 31.20 10.78 9.79
CA SER A 46 32.19 11.86 9.60
C SER A 46 32.11 12.52 8.23
N ASP A 47 31.10 12.22 7.41
CA ASP A 47 30.94 12.65 6.01
C ASP A 47 32.10 12.21 5.07
N LYS A 48 32.86 11.21 5.49
CA LYS A 48 33.93 10.62 4.67
C LYS A 48 33.45 9.31 4.05
N PRO A 49 33.93 8.97 2.84
CA PRO A 49 33.63 7.67 2.27
C PRO A 49 34.28 6.57 3.11
N LEU A 50 33.63 5.42 3.21
CA LEU A 50 34.19 4.25 3.89
C LEU A 50 35.49 3.78 3.21
N TRP A 51 35.52 3.85 1.87
CA TRP A 51 36.66 3.39 1.06
C TRP A 51 37.11 4.47 0.07
N PRO A 52 37.87 5.50 0.58
CA PRO A 52 38.23 6.68 -0.22
C PRO A 52 39.14 6.38 -1.43
N GLU A 53 39.88 5.28 -1.41
CA GLU A 53 40.73 4.85 -2.54
C GLU A 53 39.93 4.35 -3.73
N PHE A 54 38.66 3.91 -3.50
CA PHE A 54 37.78 3.36 -4.53
C PHE A 54 36.66 4.32 -4.89
N TRP A 55 36.05 5.00 -3.88
CA TRP A 55 34.94 5.91 -4.04
C TRP A 55 35.28 7.26 -3.40
N ASN A 56 35.21 8.35 -4.15
CA ASN A 56 35.22 9.68 -3.55
C ASN A 56 33.78 10.12 -3.22
N VAL A 57 33.64 11.17 -2.39
CA VAL A 57 32.33 11.66 -1.93
C VAL A 57 31.46 12.13 -3.08
N ASP A 58 32.02 12.80 -4.08
CA ASP A 58 31.26 13.34 -5.22
C ASP A 58 30.66 12.22 -6.09
N GLU A 59 31.38 11.13 -6.25
CA GLU A 59 30.88 9.93 -6.95
C GLU A 59 29.75 9.26 -6.17
N LEU A 60 29.91 9.12 -4.85
CA LEU A 60 28.85 8.57 -3.97
C LEU A 60 27.60 9.45 -3.98
N LEU A 61 27.76 10.77 -4.01
CA LEU A 61 26.61 11.69 -4.11
C LEU A 61 25.90 11.62 -5.46
N LYS A 62 26.64 11.36 -6.56
CA LYS A 62 26.01 11.08 -7.87
C LYS A 62 25.20 9.78 -7.85
N VAL A 63 25.74 8.72 -7.25
CA VAL A 63 25.01 7.46 -7.05
C VAL A 63 23.77 7.69 -6.19
N LYS A 64 23.91 8.42 -5.08
CA LYS A 64 22.79 8.80 -4.22
C LYS A 64 21.69 9.53 -4.99
N ALA A 65 22.05 10.48 -5.83
CA ALA A 65 21.10 11.24 -6.65
C ALA A 65 20.39 10.38 -7.72
N SER A 66 20.99 9.26 -8.14
CA SER A 66 20.40 8.34 -9.11
C SER A 66 19.51 7.26 -8.50
N LEU A 67 19.53 7.12 -7.17
CA LEU A 67 18.77 6.12 -6.44
C LEU A 67 17.64 6.74 -5.65
N SER A 68 16.58 5.97 -5.40
CA SER A 68 15.59 6.39 -4.41
C SER A 68 16.25 6.45 -3.02
N PRO A 69 15.83 7.38 -2.14
CA PRO A 69 16.35 7.49 -0.77
C PRO A 69 16.34 6.17 0.00
N VAL A 70 15.32 5.33 -0.24
CA VAL A 70 15.22 3.99 0.37
C VAL A 70 16.33 3.07 -0.06
N LYS A 71 16.55 2.93 -1.37
CA LYS A 71 17.64 2.09 -1.89
C LYS A 71 18.99 2.59 -1.42
N TRP A 72 19.18 3.91 -1.43
CA TRP A 72 20.40 4.49 -0.89
C TRP A 72 20.61 4.14 0.59
N ASN A 73 19.60 4.41 1.43
CA ASN A 73 19.70 4.14 2.86
C ASN A 73 19.88 2.66 3.17
N ALA A 74 19.12 1.77 2.51
CA ALA A 74 19.23 0.34 2.75
C ALA A 74 20.54 -0.23 2.23
N GLN A 75 20.83 -0.08 0.94
CA GLN A 75 21.91 -0.80 0.28
C GLN A 75 23.28 -0.16 0.46
N TRP A 76 23.32 1.18 0.50
CA TRP A 76 24.58 1.92 0.59
C TRP A 76 24.91 2.38 2.01
N GLN A 77 23.90 2.77 2.79
CA GLN A 77 24.10 3.20 4.18
C GLN A 77 23.86 2.09 5.20
N GLN A 78 23.47 0.87 4.76
CA GLN A 78 23.16 -0.30 5.60
C GLN A 78 22.06 -0.03 6.65
N ASN A 79 21.31 1.05 6.50
CA ASN A 79 20.24 1.49 7.39
C ASN A 79 18.90 1.49 6.64
N PRO A 80 18.23 0.34 6.49
CA PRO A 80 16.91 0.28 5.87
C PRO A 80 15.91 1.02 6.76
N THR A 81 15.36 2.09 6.22
CA THR A 81 14.32 2.88 6.87
C THR A 81 12.96 2.47 6.34
N SER A 82 12.03 2.06 7.20
CA SER A 82 10.66 1.70 6.79
C SER A 82 9.75 2.91 6.65
N GLU A 83 9.97 3.96 7.44
CA GLU A 83 9.00 5.07 7.56
C GLU A 83 9.40 6.34 6.80
N ALA A 84 10.69 6.59 6.58
CA ALA A 84 11.13 7.84 5.94
C ALA A 84 10.83 7.93 4.44
N VAL A 85 10.23 6.90 3.84
CA VAL A 85 9.98 6.81 2.38
C VAL A 85 8.64 6.11 2.08
N ALA A 86 7.77 5.98 3.05
CA ALA A 86 6.39 5.64 2.77
C ALA A 86 5.83 6.68 1.78
N MET A 87 5.27 6.21 0.68
CA MET A 87 4.62 7.08 -0.30
C MET A 87 3.36 7.73 0.28
N ILE A 88 2.73 7.01 1.22
CA ILE A 88 1.63 7.48 2.05
C ILE A 88 2.05 7.18 3.49
N LYS A 89 2.21 8.24 4.27
CA LYS A 89 2.66 8.12 5.65
C LYS A 89 1.49 7.78 6.57
N ARG A 90 1.76 6.99 7.62
CA ARG A 90 0.78 6.67 8.65
C ARG A 90 0.15 7.93 9.26
N GLU A 91 0.93 8.95 9.52
CA GLU A 91 0.50 10.22 10.12
C GLU A 91 -0.47 11.06 9.25
N TRP A 92 -0.67 10.70 7.99
CA TRP A 92 -1.62 11.37 7.10
C TRP A 92 -3.04 10.83 7.20
N TRP A 93 -3.19 9.65 7.78
CA TRP A 93 -4.49 9.05 8.05
C TRP A 93 -5.12 9.72 9.27
N GLN A 94 -6.41 10.04 9.17
CA GLN A 94 -7.15 10.68 10.26
C GLN A 94 -7.91 9.62 11.06
N PRO A 95 -7.73 9.52 12.38
CA PRO A 95 -8.48 8.57 13.18
C PRO A 95 -9.93 9.02 13.35
N TRP A 96 -10.85 8.09 13.25
CA TRP A 96 -12.26 8.27 13.59
C TRP A 96 -12.53 7.60 14.93
N GLU A 97 -12.60 8.42 15.99
CA GLU A 97 -12.68 7.98 17.38
C GLU A 97 -14.11 7.74 17.86
N ARG A 98 -15.13 7.85 17.00
CA ARG A 98 -16.53 7.70 17.36
C ARG A 98 -16.99 6.27 17.11
N GLU A 99 -17.80 5.73 18.03
CA GLU A 99 -18.42 4.40 17.87
C GLU A 99 -19.36 4.33 16.66
N ASP A 100 -20.07 5.42 16.35
CA ASP A 100 -21.01 5.47 15.23
C ASP A 100 -20.30 5.89 13.93
N ILE A 101 -20.54 5.17 12.85
CA ILE A 101 -20.12 5.56 11.49
C ILE A 101 -20.76 6.91 11.13
N PRO A 102 -20.03 7.85 10.51
CA PRO A 102 -20.61 9.13 10.08
C PRO A 102 -21.74 8.89 9.07
N LYS A 103 -22.63 9.88 8.93
CA LYS A 103 -23.61 9.86 7.84
C LYS A 103 -22.85 9.85 6.50
N LEU A 104 -23.08 8.82 5.72
CA LEU A 104 -22.43 8.62 4.43
C LEU A 104 -23.31 9.15 3.30
N ASP A 105 -22.69 9.81 2.34
CA ASP A 105 -23.34 10.29 1.12
C ASP A 105 -23.17 9.30 -0.04
N TYR A 106 -22.16 8.43 0.03
CA TYR A 106 -21.82 7.45 -0.99
C TYR A 106 -20.99 6.33 -0.41
N ILE A 107 -21.25 5.09 -0.80
CA ILE A 107 -20.47 3.91 -0.39
C ILE A 107 -19.91 3.22 -1.64
N MET A 108 -18.63 2.91 -1.62
CA MET A 108 -17.98 2.17 -2.68
C MET A 108 -17.13 1.03 -2.15
N GLN A 109 -17.26 -0.14 -2.77
CA GLN A 109 -16.36 -1.25 -2.57
C GLN A 109 -15.36 -1.36 -3.72
N SER A 110 -14.12 -1.67 -3.41
CA SER A 110 -13.05 -1.87 -4.41
C SER A 110 -12.45 -3.25 -4.26
N TYR A 111 -12.34 -3.95 -5.37
CA TYR A 111 -11.90 -5.35 -5.44
C TYR A 111 -10.65 -5.47 -6.29
N ASP A 112 -9.51 -5.79 -5.68
CA ASP A 112 -8.37 -6.37 -6.38
C ASP A 112 -8.47 -7.88 -6.28
N THR A 113 -8.64 -8.55 -7.43
CA THR A 113 -8.95 -9.97 -7.46
C THR A 113 -7.80 -10.78 -8.02
N ALA A 114 -7.39 -11.80 -7.26
CA ALA A 114 -6.51 -12.84 -7.73
C ALA A 114 -7.20 -14.18 -7.47
N TYR A 115 -7.31 -15.04 -8.48
CA TYR A 115 -7.71 -16.40 -8.22
C TYR A 115 -6.83 -17.37 -9.01
N SER A 116 -6.13 -18.18 -8.26
CA SER A 116 -5.36 -19.29 -8.78
C SER A 116 -5.66 -20.51 -7.91
N LYS A 117 -5.73 -21.68 -8.54
CA LYS A 117 -5.90 -22.96 -7.83
C LYS A 117 -4.62 -23.45 -7.12
N LYS A 118 -3.53 -22.68 -7.17
CA LYS A 118 -2.24 -23.07 -6.58
C LYS A 118 -2.12 -22.47 -5.17
N GLU A 119 -1.53 -23.21 -4.24
CA GLU A 119 -1.23 -22.76 -2.87
C GLU A 119 -0.32 -21.50 -2.80
N SER A 120 0.35 -21.18 -3.91
CA SER A 120 1.15 -19.95 -4.08
C SER A 120 0.38 -18.80 -4.72
N ALA A 121 -0.95 -18.81 -4.65
CA ALA A 121 -1.79 -17.77 -5.26
C ALA A 121 -1.66 -16.44 -4.50
N ASP A 122 -1.70 -15.35 -5.24
CA ASP A 122 -1.83 -14.01 -4.72
C ASP A 122 -3.15 -13.87 -3.93
N TYR A 123 -3.20 -12.92 -3.00
CA TYR A 123 -4.42 -12.63 -2.27
C TYR A 123 -5.39 -11.83 -3.13
N SER A 124 -6.69 -11.99 -2.84
CA SER A 124 -7.69 -11.00 -3.23
C SER A 124 -7.91 -10.05 -2.07
N ALA A 125 -8.03 -8.76 -2.34
CA ALA A 125 -8.30 -7.73 -1.35
C ALA A 125 -9.58 -6.98 -1.71
N ILE A 126 -10.40 -6.72 -0.71
CA ILE A 126 -11.63 -5.94 -0.79
C ILE A 126 -11.53 -4.82 0.23
N THR A 127 -11.77 -3.59 -0.19
CA THR A 127 -11.85 -2.45 0.72
C THR A 127 -13.16 -1.71 0.50
N THR A 128 -13.82 -1.33 1.59
CA THR A 128 -15.10 -0.58 1.57
C THR A 128 -14.86 0.83 2.09
N TRP A 129 -15.35 1.81 1.36
CA TRP A 129 -15.11 3.23 1.58
C TRP A 129 -16.40 4.02 1.53
N GLY A 130 -16.49 5.03 2.40
CA GLY A 130 -17.60 5.98 2.39
C GLY A 130 -17.15 7.40 2.12
N ILE A 131 -18.01 8.20 1.49
CA ILE A 131 -17.88 9.65 1.38
C ILE A 131 -18.73 10.29 2.46
N PHE A 132 -18.19 11.27 3.18
CA PHE A 132 -18.86 11.99 4.22
C PHE A 132 -18.35 13.43 4.37
N GLU A 133 -19.09 14.28 5.06
CA GLU A 133 -18.69 15.64 5.38
C GLU A 133 -18.41 15.76 6.89
N PRO A 134 -17.15 15.93 7.32
CA PRO A 134 -16.83 15.97 8.76
C PRO A 134 -17.29 17.25 9.47
N GLY A 135 -17.67 18.29 8.77
CA GLY A 135 -18.15 19.51 9.44
C GLY A 135 -18.52 20.70 8.56
N ARG A 136 -18.01 20.81 7.36
CA ARG A 136 -18.31 21.93 6.45
C ARG A 136 -19.00 21.42 5.19
N GLU A 137 -20.13 22.01 4.85
CA GLU A 137 -20.85 21.71 3.62
C GLU A 137 -19.97 21.86 2.38
N GLY A 138 -19.93 20.82 1.57
CA GLY A 138 -19.09 20.75 0.37
C GLY A 138 -17.62 20.40 0.61
N ASP A 139 -17.22 20.10 1.86
CA ASP A 139 -15.87 19.60 2.15
C ASP A 139 -15.92 18.08 2.37
N GLN A 140 -15.94 17.34 1.28
CA GLN A 140 -16.04 15.89 1.30
C GLN A 140 -14.71 15.20 1.65
N HIS A 141 -14.80 14.20 2.49
CA HIS A 141 -13.72 13.34 2.95
C HIS A 141 -14.07 11.87 2.69
N ILE A 142 -13.06 11.02 2.76
CA ILE A 142 -13.17 9.57 2.58
C ILE A 142 -12.97 8.89 3.93
N ILE A 143 -13.79 7.91 4.26
CA ILE A 143 -13.59 7.04 5.41
C ILE A 143 -13.52 5.59 4.98
N MET A 144 -12.55 4.85 5.48
CA MET A 144 -12.50 3.40 5.35
C MET A 144 -13.52 2.79 6.29
N LEU A 145 -14.39 1.92 5.78
CA LEU A 145 -15.47 1.28 6.53
C LEU A 145 -15.17 -0.18 6.85
N ASP A 146 -14.47 -0.85 5.94
CA ASP A 146 -14.12 -2.26 6.06
C ASP A 146 -12.95 -2.62 5.13
N ALA A 147 -12.18 -3.65 5.50
CA ALA A 147 -11.19 -4.23 4.63
C ALA A 147 -11.00 -5.71 4.93
N MET A 148 -10.93 -6.52 3.89
CA MET A 148 -10.66 -7.94 4.01
C MET A 148 -9.71 -8.43 2.92
N LYS A 149 -8.90 -9.40 3.28
CA LYS A 149 -7.94 -10.04 2.37
C LYS A 149 -7.93 -11.54 2.59
N GLY A 150 -7.98 -12.30 1.51
CA GLY A 150 -7.99 -13.75 1.60
C GLY A 150 -7.62 -14.42 0.27
N ARG A 151 -7.39 -15.74 0.37
CA ARG A 151 -7.18 -16.59 -0.81
C ARG A 151 -8.47 -17.35 -1.07
N TRP A 152 -9.28 -16.79 -1.94
CA TRP A 152 -10.58 -17.33 -2.26
C TRP A 152 -10.61 -17.88 -3.68
N ASN A 153 -11.26 -19.02 -3.86
CA ASN A 153 -11.60 -19.46 -5.20
C ASN A 153 -12.78 -18.63 -5.76
N PHE A 154 -13.08 -18.80 -7.05
CA PHE A 154 -14.09 -17.97 -7.70
C PHE A 154 -15.49 -18.06 -7.06
N PRO A 155 -16.03 -19.25 -6.71
CA PRO A 155 -17.31 -19.35 -6.01
C PRO A 155 -17.30 -18.65 -4.65
N GLU A 156 -16.26 -18.84 -3.84
CA GLU A 156 -16.10 -18.21 -2.53
C GLU A 156 -16.05 -16.68 -2.66
N LEU A 157 -15.25 -16.17 -3.60
CA LEU A 157 -15.15 -14.73 -3.84
C LEU A 157 -16.48 -14.13 -4.29
N LYS A 158 -17.27 -14.86 -5.08
CA LYS A 158 -18.61 -14.45 -5.49
C LYS A 158 -19.59 -14.41 -4.31
N GLU A 159 -19.55 -15.41 -3.42
CA GLU A 159 -20.38 -15.43 -2.20
C GLU A 159 -20.02 -14.26 -1.30
N ILE A 160 -18.74 -14.04 -1.02
CA ILE A 160 -18.24 -12.89 -0.24
C ILE A 160 -18.72 -11.58 -0.86
N ALA A 161 -18.63 -11.43 -2.18
CA ALA A 161 -19.06 -10.19 -2.83
C ALA A 161 -20.57 -9.93 -2.67
N VAL A 162 -21.39 -10.98 -2.65
CA VAL A 162 -22.83 -10.84 -2.38
C VAL A 162 -23.07 -10.50 -0.91
N GLU A 163 -22.43 -11.19 0.03
CA GLU A 163 -22.53 -10.90 1.45
C GLU A 163 -22.10 -9.46 1.80
N GLN A 164 -20.99 -9.01 1.21
CA GLN A 164 -20.49 -7.65 1.38
C GLN A 164 -21.41 -6.60 0.77
N ASN A 165 -22.03 -6.91 -0.37
CA ASN A 165 -23.05 -6.05 -0.95
C ASN A 165 -24.30 -5.95 -0.06
N ASP A 166 -24.78 -7.06 0.47
CA ASP A 166 -25.98 -7.10 1.30
C ASP A 166 -25.76 -6.40 2.66
N TYR A 167 -24.52 -6.41 3.15
CA TYR A 167 -24.18 -5.77 4.41
C TYR A 167 -23.99 -4.24 4.27
N TRP A 168 -23.28 -3.79 3.24
CA TRP A 168 -22.89 -2.39 3.08
C TRP A 168 -23.82 -1.61 2.14
N GLU A 169 -24.63 -2.29 1.33
CA GLU A 169 -25.49 -1.70 0.28
C GLU A 169 -24.76 -0.63 -0.55
N PRO A 170 -23.60 -0.98 -1.17
CA PRO A 170 -22.75 0.02 -1.83
C PRO A 170 -23.44 0.60 -3.08
N ASP A 171 -23.22 1.89 -3.33
CA ASP A 171 -23.63 2.55 -4.56
C ASP A 171 -22.81 2.07 -5.78
N MET A 172 -21.58 1.57 -5.51
CA MET A 172 -20.70 1.03 -6.55
C MET A 172 -19.80 -0.08 -6.02
N ILE A 173 -19.69 -1.14 -6.81
CA ILE A 173 -18.65 -2.18 -6.68
C ILE A 173 -17.66 -2.00 -7.81
N LEU A 174 -16.44 -1.59 -7.49
CA LEU A 174 -15.35 -1.34 -8.43
C LEU A 174 -14.44 -2.56 -8.51
N ILE A 175 -14.30 -3.17 -9.67
CA ILE A 175 -13.48 -4.37 -9.88
C ILE A 175 -12.41 -4.10 -10.94
N GLU A 176 -11.15 -4.44 -10.67
CA GLU A 176 -10.09 -4.27 -11.66
C GLU A 176 -10.34 -5.17 -12.88
N ALA A 177 -10.32 -4.57 -14.08
CA ALA A 177 -10.55 -5.28 -15.36
C ALA A 177 -9.32 -6.09 -15.80
N LYS A 178 -8.77 -6.92 -14.90
CA LYS A 178 -7.77 -7.95 -15.22
C LYS A 178 -8.47 -9.28 -15.58
N ALA A 179 -7.69 -10.26 -16.03
CA ALA A 179 -8.20 -11.58 -16.40
C ALA A 179 -9.03 -12.25 -15.29
N SER A 180 -8.74 -11.96 -14.03
CA SER A 180 -9.45 -12.47 -12.86
C SER A 180 -10.72 -11.68 -12.51
N GLY A 181 -10.73 -10.36 -12.66
CA GLY A 181 -11.86 -9.53 -12.26
C GLY A 181 -13.03 -9.51 -13.23
N GLN A 182 -12.76 -9.65 -14.52
CA GLN A 182 -13.82 -9.57 -15.53
C GLN A 182 -14.92 -10.64 -15.36
N PRO A 183 -14.61 -11.95 -15.15
CA PRO A 183 -15.63 -12.96 -14.90
C PRO A 183 -16.46 -12.69 -13.63
N LEU A 184 -15.84 -12.19 -12.55
CA LEU A 184 -16.56 -11.81 -11.33
C LEU A 184 -17.54 -10.68 -11.62
N ALA A 185 -17.05 -9.61 -12.29
CA ALA A 185 -17.88 -8.48 -12.66
C ALA A 185 -19.11 -8.91 -13.50
N ASP A 186 -18.92 -9.80 -14.46
CA ASP A 186 -20.00 -10.28 -15.32
C ASP A 186 -21.03 -11.12 -14.55
N GLU A 187 -20.58 -11.95 -13.60
CA GLU A 187 -21.49 -12.74 -12.75
C GLU A 187 -22.28 -11.86 -11.77
N LEU A 188 -21.64 -10.88 -11.15
CA LEU A 188 -22.31 -9.97 -10.21
C LEU A 188 -23.32 -9.06 -10.94
N ARG A 189 -23.02 -8.61 -12.17
CA ARG A 189 -23.98 -7.86 -13.00
C ARG A 189 -25.22 -8.66 -13.37
N LYS A 190 -25.10 -10.00 -13.59
CA LYS A 190 -26.25 -10.86 -13.87
C LYS A 190 -27.27 -10.89 -12.74
N ILE A 191 -26.82 -10.66 -11.52
CA ILE A 191 -27.69 -10.56 -10.31
C ILE A 191 -28.00 -9.12 -9.93
N ASN A 192 -27.79 -8.17 -10.87
CA ASN A 192 -28.11 -6.75 -10.76
C ASN A 192 -27.33 -5.99 -9.68
N LEU A 193 -26.13 -6.42 -9.30
CA LEU A 193 -25.28 -5.61 -8.42
C LEU A 193 -24.66 -4.42 -9.16
N PRO A 194 -24.36 -3.29 -8.48
CA PRO A 194 -23.90 -2.04 -9.09
C PRO A 194 -22.40 -2.09 -9.47
N VAL A 195 -22.04 -3.01 -10.35
CA VAL A 195 -20.63 -3.30 -10.70
C VAL A 195 -20.12 -2.44 -11.83
N THR A 196 -19.01 -1.75 -11.57
CA THR A 196 -18.20 -1.04 -12.56
C THR A 196 -16.81 -1.68 -12.64
N THR A 197 -16.26 -1.81 -13.85
CA THR A 197 -14.90 -2.29 -14.02
C THR A 197 -13.94 -1.12 -14.13
N PHE A 198 -12.79 -1.23 -13.46
CA PHE A 198 -11.72 -0.25 -13.47
C PHE A 198 -10.55 -0.77 -14.32
N SER A 199 -10.10 0.05 -15.26
CA SER A 199 -8.87 -0.21 -16.00
C SER A 199 -7.92 0.94 -15.74
N PRO A 200 -6.79 0.71 -15.06
CA PRO A 200 -5.76 1.74 -14.93
C PRO A 200 -5.33 2.17 -16.33
N GLY A 201 -5.40 3.48 -16.62
CA GLY A 201 -5.22 4.04 -17.95
C GLY A 201 -4.01 3.50 -18.69
N ARG A 202 -4.16 3.15 -19.97
CA ARG A 202 -3.05 2.79 -20.84
C ARG A 202 -2.36 4.05 -21.31
N ARG A 203 -1.08 4.25 -20.98
CA ARG A 203 -0.24 5.26 -21.64
C ARG A 203 -0.18 4.98 -23.16
N LYS A 204 -0.13 6.05 -23.99
CA LYS A 204 0.28 5.93 -25.41
C LYS A 204 1.67 5.28 -25.45
N GLY A 205 1.74 3.97 -25.67
CA GLY A 205 2.97 3.18 -25.61
C GLY A 205 2.83 1.80 -24.99
N GLY A 206 1.62 1.42 -24.49
CA GLY A 206 1.28 0.03 -24.16
C GLY A 206 1.52 -0.42 -22.72
N GLY A 207 2.02 0.43 -21.82
CA GLY A 207 2.15 0.12 -20.38
C GLY A 207 0.97 0.69 -19.59
N GLY A 208 0.38 -0.10 -18.67
CA GLY A 208 -0.57 0.41 -17.67
C GLY A 208 0.11 1.39 -16.71
N VAL A 209 -0.67 2.18 -15.98
CA VAL A 209 -0.17 2.99 -14.86
C VAL A 209 0.30 2.01 -13.79
N ASP A 210 1.60 2.02 -13.47
CA ASP A 210 2.14 1.10 -12.49
C ASP A 210 1.67 1.45 -11.07
N LYS A 211 1.80 0.52 -10.14
CA LYS A 211 1.37 0.66 -8.74
C LYS A 211 1.97 1.90 -8.08
N THR A 212 3.27 2.15 -8.30
CA THR A 212 3.98 3.30 -7.74
C THR A 212 3.38 4.62 -8.22
N MET A 213 3.03 4.70 -9.51
CA MET A 213 2.38 5.88 -10.07
C MET A 213 0.97 6.08 -9.50
N ARG A 214 0.21 4.99 -9.28
CA ARG A 214 -1.12 5.07 -8.62
C ARG A 214 -1.01 5.60 -7.20
N MET A 215 -0.03 5.12 -6.44
CA MET A 215 0.25 5.64 -5.09
C MET A 215 0.61 7.13 -5.11
N HIS A 216 1.42 7.59 -6.08
CA HIS A 216 1.71 9.03 -6.24
C HIS A 216 0.48 9.87 -6.57
N ILE A 217 -0.44 9.32 -7.36
CA ILE A 217 -1.69 10.01 -7.71
C ILE A 217 -2.59 10.24 -6.51
N VAL A 218 -2.64 9.27 -5.58
CA VAL A 218 -3.53 9.36 -4.42
C VAL A 218 -2.88 9.97 -3.18
N SER A 219 -1.55 9.97 -3.09
CA SER A 219 -0.83 10.45 -1.89
C SER A 219 -1.18 11.90 -1.49
N PRO A 220 -1.45 12.87 -2.40
CA PRO A 220 -1.85 14.21 -2.00
C PRO A 220 -3.20 14.26 -1.25
N ILE A 221 -4.09 13.30 -1.49
CA ILE A 221 -5.39 13.21 -0.80
C ILE A 221 -5.15 12.83 0.67
N PHE A 222 -4.23 11.89 0.91
CA PHE A 222 -3.82 11.50 2.27
C PHE A 222 -3.08 12.64 2.97
N GLU A 223 -2.12 13.28 2.29
CA GLU A 223 -1.36 14.42 2.83
C GLU A 223 -2.27 15.59 3.21
N SER A 224 -3.39 15.78 2.50
CA SER A 224 -4.37 16.80 2.84
C SER A 224 -5.24 16.49 4.06
N GLY A 225 -5.09 15.30 4.68
CA GLY A 225 -5.88 14.86 5.83
C GLY A 225 -7.32 14.50 5.51
N LYS A 226 -7.62 14.14 4.26
CA LYS A 226 -8.98 13.82 3.81
C LYS A 226 -9.35 12.34 3.89
N VAL A 227 -8.44 11.48 4.34
CA VAL A 227 -8.67 10.03 4.45
C VAL A 227 -8.71 9.62 5.91
N TRP A 228 -9.82 9.01 6.31
CA TRP A 228 -10.12 8.62 7.67
C TRP A 228 -10.20 7.10 7.82
N TYR A 229 -9.99 6.62 9.03
CA TYR A 229 -10.09 5.21 9.38
C TYR A 229 -10.70 5.03 10.77
N PRO A 230 -11.44 3.93 11.05
CA PRO A 230 -11.94 3.62 12.38
C PRO A 230 -10.77 3.17 13.28
N GLU A 231 -10.54 3.88 14.39
CA GLU A 231 -9.35 3.68 15.23
C GLU A 231 -9.33 2.33 15.94
N ASP A 232 -10.50 1.84 16.35
CA ASP A 232 -10.63 0.60 17.14
C ASP A 232 -10.76 -0.68 16.29
N GLU A 233 -10.65 -0.59 14.95
CA GLU A 233 -10.84 -1.72 14.05
C GLU A 233 -9.51 -2.30 13.55
N GLY A 234 -9.28 -3.59 13.82
CA GLY A 234 -8.02 -4.27 13.49
C GLY A 234 -7.70 -4.29 11.99
N PHE A 235 -8.72 -4.35 11.11
CA PHE A 235 -8.50 -4.32 9.66
C PHE A 235 -7.90 -2.98 9.20
N ALA A 236 -8.22 -1.89 9.89
CA ALA A 236 -7.70 -0.58 9.53
C ALA A 236 -6.19 -0.51 9.73
N GLU A 237 -5.70 -1.07 10.82
CA GLU A 237 -4.27 -1.16 11.10
C GLU A 237 -3.53 -2.00 10.05
N ASP A 238 -4.10 -3.14 9.63
CA ASP A 238 -3.53 -4.00 8.59
C ASP A 238 -3.38 -3.26 7.25
N VAL A 239 -4.39 -2.48 6.85
CA VAL A 239 -4.34 -1.66 5.63
C VAL A 239 -3.29 -0.56 5.75
N ILE A 240 -3.29 0.18 6.87
CA ILE A 240 -2.36 1.29 7.09
C ILE A 240 -0.91 0.78 7.11
N GLU A 241 -0.64 -0.38 7.73
CA GLU A 241 0.70 -0.96 7.76
C GLU A 241 1.16 -1.37 6.37
N GLU A 242 0.30 -2.04 5.59
CA GLU A 242 0.64 -2.44 4.22
C GLU A 242 0.91 -1.22 3.33
N VAL A 243 0.05 -0.21 3.40
CA VAL A 243 0.19 1.04 2.63
C VAL A 243 1.44 1.82 3.04
N ALA A 244 1.74 1.92 4.34
CA ALA A 244 2.93 2.61 4.84
C ALA A 244 4.23 1.84 4.52
N SER A 245 4.16 0.53 4.30
CA SER A 245 5.32 -0.29 3.92
C SER A 245 5.58 -0.31 2.42
N PHE A 246 4.64 0.14 1.59
CA PHE A 246 4.78 0.14 0.13
C PHE A 246 5.89 1.12 -0.33
N PRO A 247 6.75 0.77 -1.31
CA PRO A 247 6.71 -0.42 -2.19
C PRO A 247 7.54 -1.61 -1.67
N PHE A 248 7.93 -1.65 -0.42
CA PHE A 248 8.89 -2.63 0.14
C PHE A 248 8.26 -3.65 1.08
N GLY A 249 6.94 -3.59 1.26
CA GLY A 249 6.17 -4.58 2.01
C GLY A 249 6.16 -5.94 1.32
N ASP A 250 5.84 -7.00 2.09
CA ASP A 250 5.71 -8.35 1.56
C ASP A 250 4.43 -8.52 0.71
N HIS A 251 3.44 -7.64 0.89
CA HIS A 251 2.15 -7.61 0.22
C HIS A 251 1.80 -6.19 -0.22
N ASP A 252 1.00 -6.09 -1.27
CA ASP A 252 0.51 -4.83 -1.84
C ASP A 252 -0.94 -4.91 -2.35
N ASP A 253 -1.68 -5.94 -1.90
CA ASP A 253 -3.04 -6.22 -2.35
C ASP A 253 -4.02 -5.14 -1.86
N TYR A 254 -3.89 -4.70 -0.60
CA TYR A 254 -4.65 -3.57 -0.08
C TYR A 254 -4.27 -2.25 -0.75
N CYS A 255 -2.99 -2.07 -1.11
CA CYS A 255 -2.55 -0.89 -1.86
C CYS A 255 -3.26 -0.79 -3.21
N ASP A 256 -3.40 -1.91 -3.92
CA ASP A 256 -4.08 -1.95 -5.22
C ASP A 256 -5.57 -1.64 -5.06
N SER A 257 -6.26 -2.30 -4.15
CA SER A 257 -7.68 -2.05 -3.86
C SER A 257 -7.94 -0.60 -3.42
N MET A 258 -7.17 -0.08 -2.46
CA MET A 258 -7.28 1.28 -1.94
C MET A 258 -7.02 2.33 -3.03
N THR A 259 -5.95 2.17 -3.82
CA THR A 259 -5.63 3.17 -4.86
C THR A 259 -6.71 3.25 -5.93
N MET A 260 -7.34 2.14 -6.30
CA MET A 260 -8.48 2.14 -7.23
C MET A 260 -9.66 2.93 -6.68
N ALA A 261 -10.01 2.70 -5.40
CA ALA A 261 -11.11 3.42 -4.73
C ALA A 261 -10.84 4.93 -4.71
N VAL A 262 -9.69 5.34 -4.19
CA VAL A 262 -9.36 6.77 -4.02
C VAL A 262 -9.23 7.48 -5.37
N MET A 263 -8.63 6.84 -6.38
CA MET A 263 -8.61 7.36 -7.75
C MET A 263 -10.01 7.54 -8.31
N ARG A 264 -10.91 6.58 -8.08
CA ARG A 264 -12.28 6.64 -8.58
C ARG A 264 -13.07 7.76 -7.92
N PHE A 265 -12.90 7.97 -6.61
CA PHE A 265 -13.51 9.12 -5.91
C PHE A 265 -13.04 10.45 -6.49
N ARG A 266 -11.75 10.58 -6.76
CA ARG A 266 -11.18 11.79 -7.39
C ARG A 266 -11.73 12.00 -8.79
N GLN A 267 -11.77 10.97 -9.63
CA GLN A 267 -12.32 11.04 -11.00
C GLN A 267 -13.82 11.35 -11.01
N GLY A 268 -14.56 10.90 -9.99
CA GLY A 268 -15.99 11.17 -9.82
C GLY A 268 -16.31 12.57 -9.30
N GLY A 269 -15.30 13.38 -8.98
CA GLY A 269 -15.50 14.72 -8.44
C GLY A 269 -15.98 14.75 -6.98
N PHE A 270 -15.86 13.62 -6.26
CA PHE A 270 -16.21 13.57 -4.83
C PHE A 270 -15.11 14.22 -3.97
N ILE A 271 -13.87 14.20 -4.41
CA ILE A 271 -12.74 14.77 -3.66
C ILE A 271 -12.02 15.79 -4.51
N ASP A 272 -12.05 17.04 -4.06
CA ASP A 272 -11.31 18.14 -4.64
C ASP A 272 -10.12 18.52 -3.75
N LEU A 273 -8.96 18.67 -4.37
CA LEU A 273 -7.79 19.28 -3.75
C LEU A 273 -7.71 20.73 -4.19
N LYS A 274 -7.87 21.67 -3.26
CA LYS A 274 -7.87 23.11 -3.56
C LYS A 274 -6.59 23.52 -4.30
N GLY A 275 -6.75 23.97 -5.55
CA GLY A 275 -5.67 24.53 -6.37
C GLY A 275 -5.01 23.56 -7.34
N GLU A 276 -5.48 22.33 -7.47
CA GLU A 276 -5.05 21.41 -8.53
C GLU A 276 -6.03 21.42 -9.71
N GLU A 277 -5.51 21.66 -10.90
CA GLU A 277 -6.19 21.31 -12.15
C GLU A 277 -5.99 19.82 -12.42
N ILE A 278 -7.07 19.05 -12.48
CA ILE A 278 -7.00 17.63 -12.87
C ILE A 278 -6.57 17.58 -14.34
N PRO A 279 -5.42 16.95 -14.67
CA PRO A 279 -4.99 16.88 -16.07
C PRO A 279 -6.03 16.14 -16.92
N GLU A 280 -6.47 16.71 -18.02
CA GLU A 280 -7.44 16.12 -18.97
C GLU A 280 -7.06 14.71 -19.48
N ASN A 281 -5.80 14.29 -19.31
CA ASN A 281 -5.27 13.02 -19.80
C ASN A 281 -5.47 11.85 -18.80
N TRP A 282 -6.21 12.04 -17.73
CA TRP A 282 -6.47 11.03 -16.69
C TRP A 282 -7.80 10.31 -16.87
N TYR A 283 -8.53 10.68 -17.91
CA TYR A 283 -9.81 10.06 -18.33
C TYR A 283 -9.62 8.99 -19.40
#